data_6f14c24e1959b4e10970f5496c21a3a5
#
_entry.id   6f14c24e1959b4e10970f5496c21a3a5
#
_cell.length_a   1.000
_cell.length_b   1.000
_cell.length_c   1.000
_cell.angle_alpha   90.00
_cell.angle_beta   90.00
_cell.angle_gamma   90.00
#
_symmetry.space_group_name_H-M   'P 1'
#
loop_
_entity.id
_entity.type
_entity.pdbx_description
1 polymer ?
#
loop_
_entity_poly.entity_id
_entity_poly.type
_entity_poly.pdbx_seq_one_letter_code
_entity_poly.pdbx_strand_id
1 'polypeptide(L)'
;GFSWRGEGNEGRGRDFDRQRPPSTSIRPRSFREIPSLHTFGGFIEATYRTPNLHVEAGLRNQGLKSRDYALIYQTEPRLNLLWSLCSSPSGYTLSLKAGVGWISFMPTLEKLYPEAIYNDKVSFYYNDSNESGNTLGILTTHAPGMERNMKLKPTVNRKIEVGLIGKTPAIRLDMTVFFEKQTDGFSSSAQYIPFSYREYDYLSTAQLR
;
A
#
# COMPACT_ATOMS: atom_id res chain seq x y z
N GLY A 1 -11.18 -22.51 5.08
CA GLY A 1 -11.36 -21.42 6.04
C GLY A 1 -11.96 -20.19 5.38
N PHE A 2 -12.56 -19.34 6.20
CA PHE A 2 -13.14 -18.05 5.78
C PHE A 2 -12.65 -16.94 6.72
N SER A 3 -12.40 -15.75 6.17
CA SER A 3 -12.06 -14.55 6.93
C SER A 3 -12.83 -13.34 6.41
N TRP A 4 -13.23 -12.48 7.32
CA TRP A 4 -13.78 -11.18 7.00
C TRP A 4 -13.15 -10.11 7.89
N ARG A 5 -12.86 -8.95 7.33
CA ARG A 5 -12.32 -7.79 8.03
C ARG A 5 -13.00 -6.52 7.53
N GLY A 6 -13.53 -5.73 8.43
CA GLY A 6 -14.04 -4.39 8.17
C GLY A 6 -13.05 -3.34 8.68
N GLU A 7 -12.76 -2.33 7.89
CA GLU A 7 -11.98 -1.16 8.25
C GLU A 7 -12.85 0.07 8.00
N GLY A 8 -12.96 0.93 8.99
CA GLY A 8 -13.70 2.17 8.90
C GLY A 8 -13.05 3.25 9.75
N ASN A 9 -13.29 4.49 9.40
CA ASN A 9 -12.83 5.64 10.16
C ASN A 9 -14.03 6.26 10.88
N GLU A 10 -14.08 6.14 12.20
CA GLU A 10 -15.11 6.75 13.06
C GLU A 10 -14.63 8.08 13.66
N GLY A 11 -13.38 8.43 13.47
CA GLY A 11 -12.76 9.62 14.03
C GLY A 11 -13.25 10.92 13.40
N ARG A 12 -13.12 12.02 14.16
CA ARG A 12 -13.43 13.38 13.69
C ARG A 12 -12.50 13.84 12.58
N GLY A 13 -11.41 13.12 12.33
CA GLY A 13 -10.37 13.51 11.40
C GLY A 13 -9.27 14.32 12.06
N ARG A 14 -8.56 15.08 11.24
CA ARG A 14 -7.54 16.02 11.71
C ARG A 14 -8.14 17.41 11.81
N ASP A 15 -7.90 18.05 12.94
CA ASP A 15 -8.22 19.46 13.14
C ASP A 15 -6.99 20.32 12.82
N PHE A 16 -7.25 21.59 12.50
CA PHE A 16 -6.21 22.56 12.28
C PHE A 16 -5.61 22.98 13.63
N ASP A 17 -4.30 22.81 13.78
CA ASP A 17 -3.59 23.33 14.96
C ASP A 17 -3.35 24.83 14.78
N ARG A 18 -4.07 25.64 15.55
CA ARG A 18 -3.97 27.09 15.51
C ARG A 18 -2.62 27.64 16.03
N GLN A 19 -1.88 26.82 16.79
CA GLN A 19 -0.58 27.23 17.36
C GLN A 19 0.59 26.97 16.40
N ARG A 20 0.37 26.18 15.35
CA ARG A 20 1.39 25.90 14.34
C ARG A 20 1.06 26.65 13.05
N PRO A 21 2.07 27.25 12.41
CA PRO A 21 1.83 27.81 11.08
C PRO A 21 1.35 26.72 10.13
N PRO A 22 0.45 27.02 9.20
CA PRO A 22 -0.01 26.07 8.22
C PRO A 22 1.19 25.52 7.46
N SER A 23 1.35 24.19 7.49
CA SER A 23 2.34 23.50 6.69
C SER A 23 1.68 22.95 5.43
N THR A 24 2.46 22.73 4.40
CA THR A 24 1.99 22.21 3.10
C THR A 24 1.30 20.85 3.18
N SER A 25 1.45 20.14 4.31
CA SER A 25 0.97 18.76 4.48
C SER A 25 -0.19 18.59 5.46
N ILE A 26 -0.52 19.59 6.29
CA ILE A 26 -1.52 19.44 7.35
C ILE A 26 -2.73 20.33 7.08
N ARG A 27 -3.84 19.70 6.74
CA ARG A 27 -5.14 20.36 6.58
C ARG A 27 -6.20 19.58 7.34
N PRO A 28 -7.25 20.27 7.83
CA PRO A 28 -8.40 19.59 8.40
C PRO A 28 -8.98 18.62 7.38
N ARG A 29 -9.25 17.39 7.81
CA ARG A 29 -9.91 16.38 7.00
C ARG A 29 -10.86 15.59 7.87
N SER A 30 -12.10 15.50 7.45
CA SER A 30 -13.07 14.61 8.08
C SER A 30 -12.85 13.18 7.60
N PHE A 31 -12.64 12.24 8.52
CA PHE A 31 -12.55 10.83 8.17
C PHE A 31 -13.92 10.19 7.89
N ARG A 32 -15.02 10.87 8.24
CA ARG A 32 -16.38 10.41 7.93
C ARG A 32 -16.69 10.39 6.43
N GLU A 33 -15.94 11.14 5.64
CA GLU A 33 -16.06 11.15 4.18
C GLU A 33 -15.42 9.94 3.51
N ILE A 34 -14.58 9.20 4.24
CA ILE A 34 -13.90 8.02 3.75
C ILE A 34 -14.79 6.81 4.03
N PRO A 35 -15.30 6.12 3.00
CA PRO A 35 -16.17 4.96 3.19
C PRO A 35 -15.44 3.81 3.85
N SER A 36 -16.18 2.97 4.54
CA SER A 36 -15.66 1.72 5.09
C SER A 36 -15.16 0.79 3.98
N LEU A 37 -14.11 0.07 4.30
CA LEU A 37 -13.50 -0.94 3.45
C LEU A 37 -13.76 -2.33 4.04
N HIS A 38 -14.32 -3.22 3.24
CA HIS A 38 -14.61 -4.59 3.62
C HIS A 38 -13.74 -5.54 2.82
N THR A 39 -12.92 -6.30 3.52
CA THR A 39 -12.08 -7.35 2.94
C THR A 39 -12.62 -8.70 3.39
N PHE A 40 -12.76 -9.62 2.47
CA PHE A 40 -13.16 -10.99 2.75
C PHE A 40 -12.26 -11.96 1.99
N GLY A 41 -12.13 -13.16 2.52
CA GLY A 41 -11.33 -14.19 1.92
C GLY A 41 -11.79 -15.57 2.32
N GLY A 42 -11.66 -16.50 1.40
CA GLY A 42 -11.88 -17.92 1.63
C GLY A 42 -10.73 -18.72 1.05
N PHE A 43 -10.44 -19.85 1.65
CA PHE A 43 -9.43 -20.77 1.13
C PHE A 43 -9.82 -22.22 1.32
N ILE A 44 -9.38 -23.04 0.40
CA ILE A 44 -9.42 -24.50 0.45
C ILE A 44 -8.01 -25.02 0.21
N GLU A 45 -7.67 -26.09 0.91
CA GLU A 45 -6.37 -26.73 0.79
C GLU A 45 -6.54 -28.24 0.83
N ALA A 46 -5.79 -28.95 -0.01
CA ALA A 46 -5.72 -30.38 -0.06
C ALA A 46 -4.26 -30.83 0.05
N THR A 47 -4.03 -31.83 0.83
CA THR A 47 -2.71 -32.44 1.02
C THR A 47 -2.77 -33.93 0.65
N TYR A 48 -1.85 -34.33 -0.22
CA TYR A 48 -1.62 -35.73 -0.53
C TYR A 48 -0.24 -36.14 -0.07
N ARG A 49 -0.14 -37.24 0.70
CA ARG A 49 1.12 -37.67 1.27
C ARG A 49 1.29 -39.17 1.11
N THR A 50 2.45 -39.55 0.61
CA THR A 50 2.99 -40.92 0.60
C THR A 50 4.36 -40.92 1.26
N PRO A 51 5.00 -42.09 1.49
CA PRO A 51 6.36 -42.14 2.05
C PRO A 51 7.39 -41.31 1.27
N ASN A 52 7.25 -41.22 -0.05
CA ASN A 52 8.21 -40.53 -0.92
C ASN A 52 7.70 -39.24 -1.56
N LEU A 53 6.41 -38.95 -1.47
CA LEU A 53 5.81 -37.79 -2.15
C LEU A 53 4.87 -37.04 -1.21
N HIS A 54 5.07 -35.75 -1.13
CA HIS A 54 4.19 -34.82 -0.43
C HIS A 54 3.76 -33.75 -1.43
N VAL A 55 2.47 -33.61 -1.63
CA VAL A 55 1.87 -32.58 -2.50
C VAL A 55 0.83 -31.78 -1.71
N GLU A 56 0.93 -30.48 -1.78
CA GLU A 56 -0.03 -29.55 -1.21
C GLU A 56 -0.60 -28.68 -2.32
N ALA A 57 -1.90 -28.70 -2.51
CA ALA A 57 -2.62 -27.83 -3.44
C ALA A 57 -3.56 -26.91 -2.64
N GLY A 58 -3.54 -25.65 -2.95
CA GLY A 58 -4.39 -24.66 -2.31
C GLY A 58 -5.00 -23.69 -3.30
N LEU A 59 -6.18 -23.22 -2.98
CA LEU A 59 -6.86 -22.15 -3.69
C LEU A 59 -7.38 -21.14 -2.66
N ARG A 60 -6.94 -19.91 -2.76
CA ARG A 60 -7.45 -18.80 -1.95
C ARG A 60 -8.14 -17.80 -2.85
N ASN A 61 -9.25 -17.27 -2.40
CA ASN A 61 -9.92 -16.14 -3.04
C ASN A 61 -10.01 -15.00 -2.05
N GLN A 62 -9.63 -13.81 -2.48
CA GLN A 62 -9.75 -12.58 -1.70
C GLN A 62 -10.58 -11.57 -2.45
N GLY A 63 -11.41 -10.84 -1.71
CA GLY A 63 -12.22 -9.76 -2.25
C GLY A 63 -12.16 -8.52 -1.36
N LEU A 64 -12.30 -7.37 -1.99
CA LEU A 64 -12.34 -6.07 -1.36
C LEU A 64 -13.52 -5.29 -1.92
N LYS A 65 -14.34 -4.75 -1.02
CA LYS A 65 -15.51 -3.94 -1.35
C LYS A 65 -15.49 -2.63 -0.57
N SER A 66 -15.73 -1.54 -1.26
CA SER A 66 -16.04 -0.24 -0.68
C SER A 66 -17.28 0.33 -1.36
N ARG A 67 -17.87 1.39 -0.80
CA ARG A 67 -19.04 2.06 -1.37
C ARG A 67 -18.81 2.54 -2.80
N ASP A 68 -17.66 3.15 -3.04
CA ASP A 68 -17.36 3.87 -4.28
C ASP A 68 -16.66 2.98 -5.32
N TYR A 69 -16.16 1.81 -4.93
CA TYR A 69 -15.42 0.90 -5.81
C TYR A 69 -16.25 -0.34 -6.12
N ALA A 70 -16.16 -0.80 -7.36
CA ALA A 70 -16.65 -2.11 -7.72
C ALA A 70 -15.92 -3.18 -6.89
N LEU A 71 -16.53 -4.37 -6.79
CA LEU A 71 -15.88 -5.48 -6.12
C LEU A 71 -14.56 -5.81 -6.82
N ILE A 72 -13.47 -5.67 -6.07
CA ILE A 72 -12.14 -6.09 -6.48
C ILE A 72 -11.91 -7.48 -5.90
N TYR A 73 -11.59 -8.47 -6.71
CA TYR A 73 -11.30 -9.82 -6.24
C TYR A 73 -10.11 -10.42 -6.96
N GLN A 74 -9.46 -11.37 -6.31
CA GLN A 74 -8.34 -12.11 -6.87
C GLN A 74 -8.33 -13.54 -6.36
N THR A 75 -8.03 -14.47 -7.27
CA THR A 75 -7.85 -15.89 -6.97
C THR A 75 -6.37 -16.23 -6.97
N GLU A 76 -5.93 -16.95 -5.95
CA GLU A 76 -4.55 -17.27 -5.64
C GLU A 76 -4.37 -18.78 -5.55
N PRO A 77 -4.10 -19.47 -6.67
CA PRO A 77 -3.74 -20.87 -6.65
C PRO A 77 -2.32 -21.05 -6.11
N ARG A 78 -2.10 -22.18 -5.45
CA ARG A 78 -0.76 -22.63 -5.03
C ARG A 78 -0.64 -24.13 -5.16
N LEU A 79 0.55 -24.58 -5.51
CA LEU A 79 0.91 -26.00 -5.56
C LEU A 79 2.34 -26.13 -5.07
N ASN A 80 2.54 -27.01 -4.09
CA ASN A 80 3.86 -27.35 -3.57
C ASN A 80 4.05 -28.86 -3.68
N LEU A 81 5.27 -29.25 -4.02
CA LEU A 81 5.68 -30.63 -4.17
C LEU A 81 7.01 -30.83 -3.44
N LEU A 82 7.09 -31.91 -2.67
CA LEU A 82 8.33 -32.43 -2.13
C LEU A 82 8.39 -33.93 -2.47
N TRP A 83 9.40 -34.31 -3.23
CA TRP A 83 9.60 -35.66 -3.67
C TRP A 83 10.96 -36.21 -3.17
N SER A 84 10.94 -37.25 -2.34
CA SER A 84 12.13 -37.98 -1.89
C SER A 84 12.59 -38.89 -3.00
N LEU A 85 13.67 -38.52 -3.68
CA LEU A 85 14.25 -39.27 -4.81
C LEU A 85 15.01 -40.51 -4.31
N CYS A 86 15.75 -40.35 -3.22
CA CYS A 86 16.43 -41.47 -2.57
C CYS A 86 16.52 -41.27 -1.05
N SER A 87 16.48 -42.35 -0.33
CA SER A 87 16.67 -42.38 1.11
C SER A 87 17.42 -43.66 1.48
N SER A 88 18.53 -43.50 2.20
CA SER A 88 19.35 -44.59 2.67
C SER A 88 19.22 -44.81 4.19
N PRO A 89 19.24 -46.04 4.67
CA PRO A 89 19.31 -46.32 6.11
C PRO A 89 20.49 -45.63 6.82
N SER A 90 21.57 -45.36 6.10
CA SER A 90 22.74 -44.60 6.60
C SER A 90 22.51 -43.12 6.80
N GLY A 91 21.26 -42.62 6.65
CA GLY A 91 20.88 -41.23 6.89
C GLY A 91 21.10 -40.27 5.70
N TYR A 92 21.39 -40.79 4.51
CA TYR A 92 21.51 -40.02 3.28
C TYR A 92 20.13 -39.86 2.64
N THR A 93 19.73 -38.66 2.34
CA THR A 93 18.50 -38.39 1.59
C THR A 93 18.74 -37.34 0.51
N LEU A 94 18.07 -37.51 -0.62
CA LEU A 94 17.99 -36.50 -1.67
C LEU A 94 16.52 -36.29 -2.00
N SER A 95 16.08 -35.04 -1.96
CA SER A 95 14.71 -34.67 -2.28
C SER A 95 14.67 -33.53 -3.26
N LEU A 96 13.69 -33.57 -4.17
CA LEU A 96 13.31 -32.49 -5.07
C LEU A 96 12.15 -31.73 -4.42
N LYS A 97 12.25 -30.41 -4.41
CA LYS A 97 11.13 -29.51 -4.08
C LYS A 97 10.75 -28.68 -5.29
N ALA A 98 9.47 -28.45 -5.48
CA ALA A 98 8.97 -27.55 -6.49
C ALA A 98 7.73 -26.81 -5.94
N GLY A 99 7.55 -25.56 -6.38
CA GLY A 99 6.43 -24.78 -5.96
C GLY A 99 6.00 -23.79 -7.05
N VAL A 100 4.71 -23.57 -7.16
CA VAL A 100 4.12 -22.49 -7.92
C VAL A 100 2.99 -21.87 -7.12
N GLY A 101 2.96 -20.56 -7.06
CA GLY A 101 1.92 -19.88 -6.31
C GLY A 101 1.75 -18.42 -6.73
N TRP A 102 0.56 -17.92 -6.49
CA TRP A 102 0.20 -16.53 -6.68
C TRP A 102 -0.19 -15.93 -5.33
N ILE A 103 0.25 -14.68 -5.10
CA ILE A 103 -0.08 -13.90 -3.91
C ILE A 103 -0.55 -12.55 -4.40
N SER A 104 -1.66 -12.08 -3.90
CA SER A 104 -2.16 -10.74 -4.22
C SER A 104 -2.14 -9.80 -3.02
N PHE A 105 -1.93 -8.53 -3.32
CA PHE A 105 -2.01 -7.43 -2.37
C PHE A 105 -3.14 -6.52 -2.80
N MET A 106 -4.19 -6.46 -1.99
CA MET A 106 -5.30 -5.55 -2.22
C MET A 106 -4.87 -4.10 -1.99
N PRO A 107 -5.44 -3.14 -2.74
CA PRO A 107 -5.18 -1.73 -2.48
C PRO A 107 -5.64 -1.36 -1.06
N THR A 108 -4.81 -0.61 -0.36
CA THR A 108 -5.14 -0.08 0.97
C THR A 108 -6.09 1.11 0.87
N LEU A 109 -6.70 1.48 2.00
CA LEU A 109 -7.57 2.64 2.08
C LEU A 109 -6.89 3.93 1.58
N GLU A 110 -5.61 4.12 1.92
CA GLU A 110 -4.80 5.24 1.47
C GLU A 110 -4.63 5.29 -0.06
N LYS A 111 -4.48 4.15 -0.70
CA LYS A 111 -4.36 4.07 -2.18
C LYS A 111 -5.70 4.34 -2.87
N LEU A 112 -6.80 3.92 -2.25
CA LEU A 112 -8.15 4.14 -2.77
C LEU A 112 -8.64 5.58 -2.53
N TYR A 113 -8.28 6.16 -1.38
CA TYR A 113 -8.69 7.51 -0.95
C TYR A 113 -7.49 8.35 -0.55
N PRO A 114 -6.63 8.71 -1.51
CA PRO A 114 -5.45 9.50 -1.22
C PRO A 114 -5.81 10.87 -0.63
N GLU A 115 -4.93 11.43 0.18
CA GLU A 115 -5.08 12.78 0.71
C GLU A 115 -4.76 13.81 -0.36
N ALA A 116 -5.47 14.92 -0.35
CA ALA A 116 -5.15 16.05 -1.19
C ALA A 116 -3.79 16.66 -0.78
N ILE A 117 -3.01 17.05 -1.76
CA ILE A 117 -1.75 17.76 -1.54
C ILE A 117 -2.03 19.26 -1.64
N TYR A 118 -1.52 20.03 -0.68
CA TYR A 118 -1.67 21.47 -0.64
C TYR A 118 -0.31 22.13 -0.78
N ASN A 119 -0.21 23.12 -1.64
CA ASN A 119 0.97 23.96 -1.80
C ASN A 119 0.64 25.38 -1.35
N ASP A 120 1.27 25.81 -0.27
CA ASP A 120 1.11 27.15 0.26
C ASP A 120 2.24 28.04 -0.25
N LYS A 121 1.86 29.21 -0.79
CA LYS A 121 2.78 30.29 -1.14
C LYS A 121 2.47 31.51 -0.32
N VAL A 122 3.50 32.13 0.22
CA VAL A 122 3.35 33.38 0.96
C VAL A 122 3.04 34.48 -0.05
N SER A 123 1.83 35.03 0.03
CA SER A 123 1.39 36.15 -0.80
C SER A 123 1.65 37.51 -0.16
N PHE A 124 1.72 37.52 1.18
CA PHE A 124 2.05 38.70 1.96
C PHE A 124 2.58 38.28 3.32
N TYR A 125 3.55 39.01 3.84
CA TYR A 125 4.07 38.82 5.17
C TYR A 125 4.42 40.16 5.78
N TYR A 126 3.87 40.47 6.96
CA TYR A 126 4.15 41.66 7.72
C TYR A 126 4.49 41.25 9.16
N ASN A 127 5.57 41.78 9.68
CA ASN A 127 5.96 41.62 11.07
C ASN A 127 6.18 43.02 11.67
N ASP A 128 5.37 43.38 12.67
CA ASP A 128 5.55 44.63 13.37
C ASP A 128 6.71 44.46 14.38
N SER A 129 7.83 45.08 14.07
CA SER A 129 9.01 45.06 14.93
C SER A 129 8.86 45.87 16.24
N ASN A 130 7.82 46.71 16.33
CA ASN A 130 7.58 47.57 17.48
C ASN A 130 6.64 46.96 18.52
N GLU A 131 5.85 45.96 18.14
CA GLU A 131 4.96 45.24 19.02
C GLU A 131 5.29 43.74 18.95
N SER A 132 5.86 43.19 20.03
CA SER A 132 6.22 41.77 20.06
C SER A 132 4.98 40.88 19.92
N GLY A 133 4.85 40.23 18.76
CA GLY A 133 3.87 39.21 18.49
C GLY A 133 2.86 39.49 17.40
N ASN A 134 2.81 40.69 16.81
CA ASN A 134 1.88 40.99 15.73
C ASN A 134 2.48 40.62 14.37
N THR A 135 2.18 39.43 13.91
CA THR A 135 2.56 38.94 12.58
C THR A 135 1.30 38.72 11.75
N LEU A 136 1.25 39.29 10.56
CA LEU A 136 0.19 39.05 9.58
C LEU A 136 0.79 38.32 8.37
N GLY A 137 0.26 37.16 8.06
CA GLY A 137 0.63 36.40 6.85
C GLY A 137 -0.59 36.08 6.02
N ILE A 138 -0.49 36.31 4.72
CA ILE A 138 -1.48 35.85 3.74
C ILE A 138 -0.86 34.74 2.93
N LEU A 139 -1.51 33.57 2.92
CA LEU A 139 -1.08 32.41 2.15
C LEU A 139 -2.05 32.17 1.00
N THR A 140 -1.52 32.00 -0.19
CA THR A 140 -2.27 31.46 -1.32
C THR A 140 -2.04 29.96 -1.37
N THR A 141 -3.11 29.19 -1.16
CA THR A 141 -3.07 27.74 -1.21
C THR A 141 -3.49 27.25 -2.58
N HIS A 142 -2.64 26.48 -3.21
CA HIS A 142 -2.99 25.72 -4.41
C HIS A 142 -3.24 24.26 -4.00
N ALA A 143 -4.44 23.79 -4.22
CA ALA A 143 -4.84 22.40 -3.95
C ALA A 143 -5.17 21.72 -5.29
N PRO A 144 -4.19 21.14 -5.98
CA PRO A 144 -4.46 20.32 -7.13
C PRO A 144 -5.29 19.12 -6.65
N GLY A 145 -6.44 18.90 -7.27
CA GLY A 145 -7.30 17.77 -6.93
C GLY A 145 -6.52 16.46 -7.09
N MET A 146 -6.59 15.57 -6.10
CA MET A 146 -6.11 14.21 -6.28
C MET A 146 -7.14 13.41 -7.05
N GLU A 147 -6.80 13.01 -8.26
CA GLU A 147 -7.65 12.10 -9.03
C GLU A 147 -7.59 10.70 -8.41
N ARG A 148 -8.76 10.18 -8.06
CA ARG A 148 -8.90 8.80 -7.60
C ARG A 148 -8.83 7.87 -8.80
N ASN A 149 -7.96 6.88 -8.75
CA ASN A 149 -7.98 5.83 -9.75
C ASN A 149 -9.06 4.79 -9.43
N MET A 150 -10.22 4.94 -10.07
CA MET A 150 -11.35 4.01 -9.89
C MET A 150 -11.12 2.62 -10.50
N LYS A 151 -10.01 2.42 -11.22
CA LYS A 151 -9.65 1.17 -11.90
C LYS A 151 -8.47 0.44 -11.24
N LEU A 152 -8.20 0.73 -9.97
CA LEU A 152 -7.14 0.03 -9.24
C LEU A 152 -7.43 -1.48 -9.20
N LYS A 153 -6.38 -2.25 -9.49
CA LYS A 153 -6.39 -3.72 -9.45
C LYS A 153 -5.49 -4.19 -8.31
N PRO A 154 -5.68 -5.41 -7.81
CA PRO A 154 -4.72 -6.00 -6.88
C PRO A 154 -3.35 -6.14 -7.54
N THR A 155 -2.29 -5.88 -6.81
CA THR A 155 -0.96 -6.28 -7.23
C THR A 155 -0.85 -7.79 -7.10
N VAL A 156 -0.45 -8.46 -8.18
CA VAL A 156 -0.30 -9.92 -8.20
C VAL A 156 1.16 -10.29 -8.37
N ASN A 157 1.65 -11.07 -7.41
CA ASN A 157 2.96 -11.67 -7.46
C ASN A 157 2.84 -13.16 -7.79
N ARG A 158 3.52 -13.61 -8.84
CA ARG A 158 3.57 -15.00 -9.29
C ARG A 158 4.97 -15.53 -9.10
N LYS A 159 5.09 -16.66 -8.40
CA LYS A 159 6.37 -17.28 -8.10
C LYS A 159 6.36 -18.73 -8.56
N ILE A 160 7.46 -19.14 -9.19
CA ILE A 160 7.78 -20.52 -9.51
C ILE A 160 9.14 -20.82 -8.88
N GLU A 161 9.26 -21.96 -8.21
CA GLU A 161 10.51 -22.37 -7.60
C GLU A 161 10.76 -23.87 -7.80
N VAL A 162 12.04 -24.21 -7.93
CA VAL A 162 12.52 -25.59 -7.97
C VAL A 162 13.81 -25.67 -7.15
N GLY A 163 13.97 -26.72 -6.38
CA GLY A 163 15.16 -26.88 -5.57
C GLY A 163 15.45 -28.34 -5.22
N LEU A 164 16.66 -28.54 -4.71
CA LEU A 164 17.16 -29.83 -4.23
C LEU A 164 17.53 -29.72 -2.77
N ILE A 165 17.17 -30.72 -1.99
CA ILE A 165 17.53 -30.86 -0.60
C ILE A 165 18.36 -32.14 -0.46
N GLY A 166 19.64 -31.97 -0.16
CA GLY A 166 20.53 -33.08 0.19
C GLY A 166 20.76 -33.13 1.71
N LYS A 167 20.66 -34.29 2.32
CA LYS A 167 20.95 -34.48 3.73
C LYS A 167 21.87 -35.66 3.93
N THR A 168 22.87 -35.47 4.76
CA THR A 168 23.74 -36.52 5.33
C THR A 168 23.63 -36.49 6.85
N PRO A 169 24.19 -37.43 7.58
CA PRO A 169 24.21 -37.40 9.06
C PRO A 169 24.86 -36.12 9.63
N ALA A 170 25.77 -35.49 8.90
CA ALA A 170 26.52 -34.31 9.36
C ALA A 170 26.09 -32.98 8.71
N ILE A 171 25.53 -33.01 7.49
CA ILE A 171 25.31 -31.79 6.68
C ILE A 171 23.95 -31.86 6.01
N ARG A 172 23.27 -30.72 5.99
CA ARG A 172 22.10 -30.48 5.14
C ARG A 172 22.40 -29.35 4.15
N LEU A 173 22.17 -29.58 2.88
CA LEU A 173 22.26 -28.62 1.81
C LEU A 173 20.86 -28.39 1.21
N ASP A 174 20.47 -27.15 1.07
CA ASP A 174 19.20 -26.76 0.43
C ASP A 174 19.53 -25.72 -0.65
N MET A 175 19.25 -26.05 -1.90
CA MET A 175 19.46 -25.19 -3.06
C MET A 175 18.12 -24.92 -3.70
N THR A 176 17.80 -23.66 -4.01
CA THR A 176 16.56 -23.27 -4.66
C THR A 176 16.83 -22.22 -5.72
N VAL A 177 16.27 -22.43 -6.89
CA VAL A 177 16.16 -21.45 -7.95
C VAL A 177 14.70 -21.04 -8.05
N PHE A 178 14.43 -19.75 -8.18
CA PHE A 178 13.09 -19.25 -8.32
C PHE A 178 13.02 -18.15 -9.37
N PHE A 179 11.83 -18.01 -9.95
CA PHE A 179 11.45 -16.89 -10.80
C PHE A 179 10.20 -16.24 -10.22
N GLU A 180 10.23 -14.92 -10.14
CA GLU A 180 9.14 -14.13 -9.57
C GLU A 180 8.78 -12.99 -10.51
N LYS A 181 7.47 -12.80 -10.74
CA LYS A 181 6.95 -11.71 -11.56
C LYS A 181 5.81 -11.01 -10.85
N GLN A 182 5.99 -9.71 -10.63
CA GLN A 182 4.95 -8.84 -10.10
C GLN A 182 4.25 -8.08 -11.24
N THR A 183 2.92 -8.00 -11.17
CA THR A 183 2.08 -7.23 -12.09
C THR A 183 1.16 -6.30 -11.32
N ASP A 184 0.71 -5.23 -11.97
CA ASP A 184 -0.22 -4.24 -11.41
C ASP A 184 0.25 -3.63 -10.08
N GLY A 185 1.57 -3.37 -9.96
CA GLY A 185 2.16 -2.72 -8.79
C GLY A 185 1.63 -1.29 -8.62
N PHE A 186 1.38 -0.90 -7.36
CA PHE A 186 0.96 0.47 -7.06
C PHE A 186 2.13 1.43 -7.19
N SER A 187 1.95 2.48 -7.99
CA SER A 187 2.88 3.59 -8.11
C SER A 187 2.15 4.91 -8.03
N SER A 188 2.84 5.94 -7.58
CA SER A 188 2.38 7.34 -7.67
C SER A 188 3.22 8.07 -8.70
N SER A 189 2.59 8.89 -9.52
CA SER A 189 3.28 9.80 -10.42
C SER A 189 3.03 11.24 -9.94
N ALA A 190 4.07 12.06 -9.98
CA ALA A 190 3.95 13.49 -9.75
C ALA A 190 3.91 14.22 -11.09
N GLN A 191 2.97 15.14 -11.25
CA GLN A 191 2.90 16.01 -12.40
C GLN A 191 3.12 17.46 -11.94
N TYR A 192 4.00 18.16 -12.63
CA TYR A 192 4.21 19.58 -12.39
C TYR A 192 3.10 20.36 -13.09
N ILE A 193 2.31 21.10 -12.31
CA ILE A 193 1.26 21.97 -12.82
C ILE A 193 1.66 23.41 -12.48
N PRO A 194 1.90 24.27 -13.47
CA PRO A 194 2.16 25.68 -13.22
C PRO A 194 0.89 26.34 -12.68
N PHE A 195 1.03 27.18 -11.66
CA PHE A 195 -0.05 28.01 -11.16
C PHE A 195 0.43 29.42 -10.88
N SER A 196 -0.47 30.40 -11.04
CA SER A 196 -0.20 31.80 -10.74
C SER A 196 -0.76 32.16 -9.38
N TYR A 197 -0.04 32.96 -8.64
CA TYR A 197 -0.51 33.54 -7.38
C TYR A 197 -0.15 35.01 -7.32
N ARG A 198 -0.83 35.76 -6.47
CA ARG A 198 -0.59 37.21 -6.29
C ARG A 198 0.29 37.41 -5.07
N GLU A 199 1.30 38.24 -5.24
CA GLU A 199 2.09 38.80 -4.14
C GLU A 199 1.60 40.21 -3.87
N TYR A 200 1.48 40.55 -2.59
CA TYR A 200 1.04 41.84 -2.11
C TYR A 200 2.16 42.50 -1.35
N ASP A 201 2.27 43.81 -1.52
CA ASP A 201 3.18 44.63 -0.73
C ASP A 201 2.36 45.65 0.06
N TYR A 202 2.93 46.23 1.10
CA TYR A 202 2.29 47.27 1.87
C TYR A 202 2.66 48.65 1.31
N LEU A 203 1.66 49.54 1.28
CA LEU A 203 1.90 50.95 0.97
C LEU A 203 2.25 51.66 2.29
N SER A 204 3.39 52.33 2.32
CA SER A 204 3.70 53.22 3.44
C SER A 204 2.72 54.40 3.47
N THR A 205 2.42 54.92 4.66
CA THR A 205 1.53 56.11 4.81
C THR A 205 2.00 57.32 4.00
N ALA A 206 3.27 57.37 3.62
CA ALA A 206 3.81 58.43 2.74
C ALA A 206 3.36 58.25 1.26
N GLN A 207 2.95 57.09 0.84
CA GLN A 207 2.46 56.79 -0.51
C GLN A 207 0.93 56.96 -0.64
N LEU A 208 0.23 57.12 0.48
CA LEU A 208 -1.22 57.35 0.53
C LEU A 208 -1.64 58.83 0.60
N ARG A 209 -0.67 59.75 0.53
CA ARG A 209 -0.92 61.22 0.58
C ARG A 209 -0.88 61.84 -0.80
#